data_e1f2541ea9815cec347319c75ffd31dc
#
_entry.id   e1f2541ea9815cec347319c75ffd31dc
#
_cell.length_a   1.000
_cell.length_b   1.000
_cell.length_c   1.000
_cell.angle_alpha   90.00
_cell.angle_beta   90.00
_cell.angle_gamma   90.00
#
_symmetry.space_group_name_H-M   'P 1'
#
loop_
_entity.id
_entity.type
_entity.pdbx_description
1 polymer ?
#
loop_
_entity_poly.entity_id
_entity_poly.type
_entity_poly.pdbx_seq_one_letter_code
_entity_poly.pdbx_strand_id
1 'polypeptide(L)' 'MSELNNEVRFGKLAADMGFITMDQMLKAIEVQVKENIAFGTHRKIGMILLEEGHMTMDQINEVLKVLEERRSL' A
#
# COMPACT_ATOMS: atom_id res chain seq x y z
N MET A 1 -14.48 -9.32 3.65
CA MET A 1 -13.18 -8.77 3.99
C MET A 1 -13.04 -7.40 3.44
N SER A 2 -12.50 -6.53 4.20
CA SER A 2 -12.40 -5.13 3.80
C SER A 2 -11.18 -4.91 2.89
N GLU A 3 -11.31 -3.92 2.04
CA GLU A 3 -10.19 -3.46 1.23
C GLU A 3 -9.02 -3.00 2.11
N LEU A 4 -9.32 -2.46 3.28
CA LEU A 4 -8.30 -1.99 4.21
C LEU A 4 -7.36 -3.12 4.61
N ASN A 5 -7.89 -4.33 4.80
CA ASN A 5 -7.06 -5.47 5.16
C ASN A 5 -6.02 -5.79 4.07
N ASN A 6 -6.43 -5.73 2.80
CA ASN A 6 -5.51 -5.95 1.68
C ASN A 6 -4.49 -4.83 1.59
N GLU A 7 -4.90 -3.61 1.87
CA GLU A 7 -4.01 -2.46 1.83
C GLU A 7 -2.95 -2.55 2.93
N VAL A 8 -3.36 -2.99 4.11
CA VAL A 8 -2.42 -3.17 5.23
C VAL A 8 -1.41 -4.26 4.88
N ARG A 9 -1.85 -5.35 4.25
CA ARG A 9 -0.96 -6.42 3.82
C ARG A 9 0.09 -5.92 2.83
N PHE A 10 -0.36 -5.13 1.86
CA PHE A 10 0.55 -4.55 0.87
C PHE A 10 1.60 -3.66 1.57
N GLY A 11 1.14 -2.76 2.43
CA GLY A 11 2.04 -1.85 3.12
C GLY A 11 3.02 -2.55 4.03
N LYS A 12 2.53 -3.55 4.76
CA LYS A 12 3.41 -4.32 5.64
C LYS A 12 4.49 -5.06 4.87
N LEU A 13 4.11 -5.70 3.76
CA LEU A 13 5.07 -6.41 2.94
C LEU A 13 6.08 -5.45 2.31
N ALA A 14 5.62 -4.32 1.82
CA ALA A 14 6.52 -3.30 1.26
C ALA A 14 7.53 -2.84 2.31
N ALA A 15 7.10 -2.65 3.55
CA ALA A 15 7.99 -2.28 4.65
C ALA A 15 8.96 -3.42 4.97
N ASP A 16 8.46 -4.66 5.01
CA ASP A 16 9.31 -5.82 5.28
C ASP A 16 10.38 -6.00 4.20
N MET A 17 10.06 -5.64 2.95
CA MET A 17 11.01 -5.72 1.84
C MET A 17 11.97 -4.53 1.82
N GLY A 18 11.80 -3.57 2.71
CA GLY A 18 12.69 -2.43 2.83
C GLY A 18 12.40 -1.30 1.86
N PHE A 19 11.26 -1.32 1.19
CA PHE A 19 10.91 -0.29 0.21
C PHE A 19 10.37 0.97 0.87
N ILE A 20 9.71 0.83 2.02
CA ILE A 20 9.17 1.95 2.78
C ILE A 20 9.39 1.72 4.27
N THR A 21 9.22 2.78 5.05
CA THR A 21 9.24 2.66 6.51
C THR A 21 7.83 2.44 7.04
N MET A 22 7.74 1.99 8.28
CA MET A 22 6.44 1.84 8.94
C MET A 22 5.71 3.19 9.02
N ASP A 23 6.44 4.27 9.30
CA ASP A 23 5.85 5.60 9.36
C ASP A 23 5.26 6.02 8.02
N GLN A 24 5.96 5.72 6.93
CA GLN A 24 5.45 6.01 5.58
C GLN A 24 4.19 5.22 5.27
N MET A 25 4.16 3.96 5.70
CA MET A 25 2.96 3.12 5.52
C MET A 25 1.78 3.70 6.29
N LEU A 26 1.98 4.04 7.56
CA LEU A 26 0.90 4.57 8.38
C LEU A 26 0.38 5.89 7.83
N LYS A 27 1.27 6.74 7.33
CA LYS A 27 0.88 8.01 6.74
C LYS A 27 0.05 7.80 5.48
N ALA A 28 0.43 6.83 4.66
CA ALA A 28 -0.33 6.52 3.45
C ALA A 28 -1.74 6.01 3.78
N ILE A 29 -1.85 5.17 4.81
CA ILE A 29 -3.16 4.70 5.29
C ILE A 29 -3.99 5.89 5.77
N GLU A 30 -3.39 6.80 6.52
CA GLU A 30 -4.08 8.00 6.99
C GLU A 30 -4.62 8.83 5.83
N VAL A 31 -3.79 9.04 4.80
CA VAL A 31 -4.21 9.79 3.60
C VAL A 31 -5.39 9.07 2.93
N GLN A 32 -5.31 7.76 2.79
CA GLN A 32 -6.37 6.98 2.16
C GLN A 32 -7.70 7.14 2.91
N VAL A 33 -7.65 7.03 4.24
CA VAL A 33 -8.85 7.15 5.06
C VAL A 33 -9.44 8.56 4.95
N LYS A 34 -8.59 9.58 5.03
CA LYS A 34 -9.04 10.97 4.94
C LYS A 34 -9.67 11.28 3.58
N GLU A 35 -9.08 10.80 2.51
CA GLU A 35 -9.63 11.00 1.16
C GLU A 35 -10.95 10.28 0.98
N ASN A 36 -11.04 9.08 1.53
CA ASN A 36 -12.27 8.32 1.46
C ASN A 36 -13.41 9.04 2.18
N ILE A 37 -13.14 9.55 3.38
CA ILE A 37 -14.14 10.28 4.16
C ILE A 37 -14.53 11.59 3.48
N ALA A 38 -13.54 12.34 2.98
CA ALA A 38 -13.77 13.66 2.42
C ALA A 38 -14.40 13.62 1.03
N PHE A 39 -13.97 12.68 0.19
CA PHE A 39 -14.33 12.68 -1.24
C PHE A 39 -14.93 11.37 -1.73
N GLY A 40 -14.99 10.35 -0.87
CA GLY A 40 -15.50 9.03 -1.27
C GLY A 40 -14.57 8.27 -2.20
N THR A 41 -13.31 8.68 -2.31
CA THR A 41 -12.35 8.03 -3.21
C THR A 41 -11.67 6.85 -2.52
N HIS A 42 -11.17 5.91 -3.36
CA HIS A 42 -10.52 4.69 -2.89
C HIS A 42 -9.17 4.51 -3.57
N ARG A 43 -8.30 5.51 -3.41
CA ARG A 43 -6.96 5.42 -3.98
C ARG A 43 -6.16 4.38 -3.21
N LYS A 44 -5.54 3.46 -3.94
CA LYS A 44 -4.75 2.37 -3.35
C LYS A 44 -3.51 2.90 -2.63
N ILE A 45 -3.10 2.22 -1.55
CA ILE A 45 -1.92 2.61 -0.77
C ILE A 45 -0.68 2.70 -1.67
N GLY A 46 -0.49 1.72 -2.57
CA GLY A 46 0.64 1.73 -3.48
C GLY A 46 0.68 2.97 -4.36
N MET A 47 -0.48 3.42 -4.82
CA MET A 47 -0.55 4.63 -5.65
C MET A 47 -0.23 5.88 -4.85
N ILE A 48 -0.68 5.93 -3.60
CA ILE A 48 -0.35 7.05 -2.70
C ILE A 48 1.17 7.10 -2.50
N LEU A 49 1.77 5.95 -2.20
CA LEU A 49 3.22 5.87 -1.99
C LEU A 49 4.00 6.24 -3.24
N LEU A 50 3.50 5.85 -4.41
CA LEU A 50 4.12 6.22 -5.68
C LEU A 50 4.09 7.73 -5.89
N GLU A 51 2.94 8.35 -5.68
CA GLU A 51 2.77 9.78 -5.88
C GLU A 51 3.59 10.59 -4.88
N GLU A 52 3.77 10.06 -3.68
CA GLU A 52 4.59 10.72 -2.67
C GLU A 52 6.09 10.47 -2.86
N GLY A 53 6.45 9.66 -3.84
CA GLY A 53 7.85 9.40 -4.13
C GLY A 53 8.52 8.37 -3.23
N HIS A 54 7.73 7.61 -2.47
CA HIS A 54 8.25 6.60 -1.54
C HIS A 54 8.43 5.24 -2.18
N MET A 55 7.72 4.96 -3.27
CA MET A 55 7.85 3.70 -4.02
C MET A 55 7.86 3.98 -5.51
N THR A 56 8.53 3.09 -6.24
CA THR A 56 8.49 3.11 -7.71
C THR A 56 7.48 2.09 -8.20
N MET A 57 7.10 2.19 -9.48
CA MET A 57 6.19 1.19 -10.07
C MET A 57 6.80 -0.20 -10.03
N ASP A 58 8.11 -0.32 -10.25
CA ASP A 58 8.78 -1.62 -10.19
C ASP A 58 8.65 -2.23 -8.80
N GLN A 59 8.82 -1.41 -7.76
CA GLN A 59 8.68 -1.89 -6.38
C GLN A 59 7.24 -2.31 -6.08
N ILE A 60 6.27 -1.53 -6.55
CA ILE A 60 4.86 -1.87 -6.39
C ILE A 60 4.56 -3.21 -7.04
N ASN A 61 5.02 -3.39 -8.28
CA ASN A 61 4.82 -4.65 -9.01
C ASN A 61 5.47 -5.81 -8.29
N GLU A 62 6.63 -5.60 -7.69
CA GLU A 62 7.32 -6.65 -6.94
C GLU A 62 6.54 -7.08 -5.71
N VAL A 63 6.01 -6.11 -4.95
CA VAL A 63 5.17 -6.41 -3.79
C VAL A 63 3.93 -7.19 -4.21
N LEU A 64 3.26 -6.73 -5.28
CA LEU A 64 2.07 -7.41 -5.79
C LEU A 64 2.38 -8.84 -6.23
N LYS A 65 3.52 -9.05 -6.86
CA LYS A 65 3.95 -10.37 -7.28
C LYS A 65 4.12 -11.31 -6.09
N VAL A 66 4.77 -10.83 -5.04
CA VAL A 66 4.96 -11.64 -3.83
C VAL A 66 3.63 -11.96 -3.16
N LEU A 67 2.73 -10.98 -3.08
CA LEU A 67 1.40 -11.21 -2.53
C LEU A 67 0.64 -12.26 -3.32
N GLU A 68 0.73 -12.20 -4.65
CA GLU A 68 0.09 -13.17 -5.53
C GLU A 68 0.64 -14.57 -5.29
N GLU A 69 1.95 -14.69 -5.17
CA GLU A 69 2.60 -15.97 -4.89
C GLU A 69 2.15 -16.55 -3.55
N ARG A 70 2.02 -15.71 -2.54
CA ARG A 70 1.57 -16.15 -1.22
C ARG A 70 0.12 -16.60 -1.22
N ARG A 71 -0.71 -15.99 -2.06
CA ARG A 71 -2.12 -16.38 -2.18
C ARG A 71 -2.27 -17.73 -2.85
N SER A 72 -1.32 -18.12 -3.68
CA SER A 72 -1.36 -19.38 -4.43
C SER A 72 -0.97 -20.57 -3.57
N LEU A 73 -0.41 -20.33 -2.41
CA LEU A 73 -0.04 -21.38 -1.47
C LEU A 73 -1.23 -21.74 -0.57
#